data_254a799fc046518ec0853ddc3f1c340d
#
_entry.id   254a799fc046518ec0853ddc3f1c340d
#
_cell.length_a   1.000
_cell.length_b   1.000
_cell.length_c   1.000
_cell.angle_alpha   90.00
_cell.angle_beta   90.00
_cell.angle_gamma   90.00
#
_symmetry.space_group_name_H-M   'P 1'
#
loop_
_entity.id
_entity.type
_entity.pdbx_description
1 polymer ?
#
loop_
_entity_poly.entity_id
_entity_poly.type
_entity_poly.pdbx_seq_one_letter_code
_entity_poly.pdbx_strand_id
1 'polypeptide(L)'
;MGKLAVILEASDTGVNRAICRRKGYEVNYVSNFTDVDDKIIKKAVEEGVDANVISERYIAECKKDMAALNVKPATVNPQATQEIQGMLTMIQTLIDKGHAYVAADGTVYFRTRSFKDYGKLSHKNLDDLQGGNRSLLVSGEDQKEDPLDFVLWKPKKEGEPY
;
A
#
# COMPACT_ATOMS: atom_id res chain seq x y z
N MET A 1 28.40 -13.03 -8.51
CA MET A 1 26.99 -12.88 -8.12
C MET A 1 26.86 -11.58 -7.32
N GLY A 2 26.18 -10.57 -7.86
CA GLY A 2 25.92 -9.31 -7.19
C GLY A 2 24.98 -9.50 -6.00
N LYS A 3 25.24 -8.78 -4.90
CA LYS A 3 24.33 -8.76 -3.75
C LYS A 3 23.23 -7.74 -4.02
N LEU A 4 21.98 -8.16 -4.04
CA LEU A 4 20.80 -7.29 -4.19
C LEU A 4 20.24 -6.95 -2.81
N ALA A 5 20.03 -5.66 -2.53
CA ALA A 5 19.29 -5.20 -1.38
C ALA A 5 18.03 -4.47 -1.85
N VAL A 6 16.88 -4.89 -1.35
CA VAL A 6 15.59 -4.19 -1.55
C VAL A 6 15.28 -3.45 -0.26
N ILE A 7 15.13 -2.12 -0.36
CA ILE A 7 14.79 -1.26 0.76
C ILE A 7 13.42 -0.66 0.47
N LEU A 8 12.44 -0.99 1.32
CA LEU A 8 11.07 -0.48 1.28
C LEU A 8 10.89 0.46 2.47
N GLU A 9 11.26 1.73 2.31
CA GLU A 9 11.01 2.73 3.34
C GLU A 9 10.77 4.11 2.74
N ALA A 10 9.74 4.78 3.22
CA ALA A 10 9.38 6.12 2.79
C ALA A 10 10.18 7.23 3.51
N SER A 11 10.79 6.95 4.66
CA SER A 11 11.33 7.96 5.57
C SER A 11 12.85 8.15 5.53
N ASP A 12 13.60 7.24 4.92
CA ASP A 12 15.08 7.29 4.94
C ASP A 12 15.70 7.06 3.56
N THR A 13 15.37 7.97 2.67
CA THR A 13 15.59 7.83 1.23
C THR A 13 17.04 8.01 0.78
N GLY A 14 17.92 8.55 1.61
CA GLY A 14 19.27 8.92 1.20
C GLY A 14 20.37 8.06 1.79
N VAL A 15 20.37 7.89 3.10
CA VAL A 15 21.52 7.35 3.86
C VAL A 15 21.68 5.85 3.64
N ASN A 16 20.62 5.06 3.82
CA ASN A 16 20.68 3.61 3.66
C ASN A 16 21.03 3.20 2.23
N ARG A 17 20.47 3.88 1.24
CA ARG A 17 20.79 3.66 -0.17
C ARG A 17 22.25 3.98 -0.49
N ALA A 18 22.79 5.08 0.06
CA ALA A 18 24.17 5.47 -0.11
C ALA A 18 25.13 4.49 0.56
N ILE A 19 24.83 4.03 1.78
CA ILE A 19 25.61 3.03 2.51
C ILE A 19 25.66 1.70 1.75
N CYS A 20 24.52 1.20 1.29
CA CYS A 20 24.44 -0.05 0.53
C CYS A 20 25.29 0.03 -0.75
N ARG A 21 25.18 1.12 -1.51
CA ARG A 21 25.98 1.34 -2.72
C ARG A 21 27.48 1.41 -2.41
N ARG A 22 27.87 2.12 -1.35
CA ARG A 22 29.26 2.20 -0.90
C ARG A 22 29.83 0.83 -0.48
N LYS A 23 28.97 -0.06 0.01
CA LYS A 23 29.31 -1.45 0.36
C LYS A 23 29.32 -2.40 -0.83
N GLY A 24 29.13 -1.90 -2.06
CA GLY A 24 29.14 -2.68 -3.29
C GLY A 24 27.85 -3.43 -3.59
N TYR A 25 26.72 -3.05 -2.94
CA TYR A 25 25.41 -3.58 -3.27
C TYR A 25 24.82 -2.85 -4.48
N GLU A 26 24.18 -3.59 -5.36
CA GLU A 26 23.23 -3.03 -6.29
C GLU A 26 21.95 -2.68 -5.54
N VAL A 27 21.48 -1.43 -5.66
CA VAL A 27 20.31 -0.95 -4.92
C VAL A 27 19.20 -0.63 -5.90
N ASN A 28 18.14 -1.42 -5.84
CA ASN A 28 16.86 -1.14 -6.49
C ASN A 28 15.93 -0.51 -5.46
N TYR A 29 15.81 0.82 -5.50
CA TYR A 29 14.95 1.58 -4.60
C TYR A 29 13.58 1.77 -5.22
N VAL A 30 12.56 1.24 -4.57
CA VAL A 30 11.18 1.33 -5.00
C VAL A 30 10.41 2.20 -4.01
N SER A 31 9.76 3.26 -4.53
CA SER A 31 8.91 4.16 -3.75
C SER A 31 7.64 4.43 -4.53
N ASN A 32 6.50 3.98 -4.03
CA ASN A 32 5.23 4.15 -4.71
C ASN A 32 4.68 5.57 -4.60
N PHE A 33 3.79 5.92 -5.52
CA PHE A 33 2.85 7.01 -5.36
C PHE A 33 1.45 6.45 -5.15
N THR A 34 0.79 6.88 -4.07
CA THR A 34 -0.63 6.64 -3.86
C THR A 34 -1.39 7.68 -4.66
N ASP A 35 -1.74 7.33 -5.88
CA ASP A 35 -2.38 8.21 -6.87
C ASP A 35 -3.91 8.08 -6.91
N VAL A 36 -4.47 7.24 -6.03
CA VAL A 36 -5.90 7.11 -5.77
C VAL A 36 -6.16 6.98 -4.27
N ASP A 37 -6.97 7.89 -3.73
CA ASP A 37 -7.29 7.98 -2.31
C ASP A 37 -8.49 8.92 -2.13
N ASP A 38 -9.25 8.79 -1.05
CA ASP A 38 -10.44 9.62 -0.77
C ASP A 38 -10.15 11.13 -0.82
N LYS A 39 -8.95 11.55 -0.40
CA LYS A 39 -8.55 12.97 -0.42
C LYS A 39 -8.32 13.48 -1.84
N ILE A 40 -7.75 12.64 -2.71
CA ILE A 40 -7.53 12.96 -4.13
C ILE A 40 -8.88 13.08 -4.82
N ILE A 41 -9.78 12.12 -4.60
CA ILE A 41 -11.13 12.14 -5.18
C ILE A 41 -11.90 13.38 -4.73
N LYS A 42 -11.90 13.67 -3.43
CA LYS A 42 -12.53 14.87 -2.88
C LYS A 42 -12.00 16.14 -3.52
N LYS A 43 -10.66 16.27 -3.62
CA LYS A 43 -10.01 17.42 -4.23
C LYS A 43 -10.37 17.57 -5.72
N ALA A 44 -10.45 16.48 -6.44
CA ALA A 44 -10.85 16.45 -7.84
C ALA A 44 -12.29 16.97 -8.02
N VAL A 45 -13.22 16.53 -7.17
CA VAL A 45 -14.61 17.03 -7.15
C VAL A 45 -14.65 18.52 -6.83
N GLU A 46 -13.90 19.00 -5.84
CA GLU A 46 -13.82 20.42 -5.47
C GLU A 46 -13.30 21.30 -6.62
N GLU A 47 -12.33 20.80 -7.39
CA GLU A 47 -11.74 21.54 -8.52
C GLU A 47 -12.47 21.30 -9.87
N GLY A 48 -13.42 20.36 -9.92
CA GLY A 48 -14.13 20.00 -11.15
C GLY A 48 -13.26 19.36 -12.22
N VAL A 49 -12.25 18.59 -11.80
CA VAL A 49 -11.30 17.89 -12.68
C VAL A 49 -11.27 16.39 -12.38
N ASP A 50 -10.63 15.62 -13.26
CA ASP A 50 -10.41 14.20 -13.03
C ASP A 50 -9.37 13.97 -11.90
N ALA A 51 -9.55 12.88 -11.12
CA ALA A 51 -8.64 12.53 -10.03
C ALA A 51 -7.19 12.34 -10.51
N ASN A 52 -6.98 11.86 -11.73
CA ASN A 52 -5.66 11.71 -12.32
C ASN A 52 -4.95 13.07 -12.50
N VAL A 53 -5.69 14.13 -12.84
CA VAL A 53 -5.11 15.47 -12.98
C VAL A 53 -4.54 15.97 -11.66
N ILE A 54 -5.24 15.67 -10.56
CA ILE A 54 -4.80 16.02 -9.21
C ILE A 54 -3.54 15.21 -8.85
N SER A 55 -3.57 13.89 -9.02
CA SER A 55 -2.43 13.03 -8.67
C SER A 55 -1.19 13.35 -9.50
N GLU A 56 -1.30 13.52 -10.81
CA GLU A 56 -0.17 13.88 -11.68
C GLU A 56 0.46 15.23 -11.27
N ARG A 57 -0.37 16.23 -10.96
CA ARG A 57 0.09 17.53 -10.47
C ARG A 57 0.95 17.37 -9.22
N TYR A 58 0.46 16.68 -8.20
CA TYR A 58 1.18 16.52 -6.94
C TYR A 58 2.37 15.57 -7.04
N ILE A 59 2.34 14.58 -7.91
CA ILE A 59 3.51 13.74 -8.23
C ILE A 59 4.62 14.60 -8.84
N ALA A 60 4.29 15.50 -9.77
CA ALA A 60 5.27 16.40 -10.38
C ALA A 60 5.87 17.38 -9.35
N GLU A 61 5.04 17.96 -8.49
CA GLU A 61 5.51 18.83 -7.40
C GLU A 61 6.41 18.06 -6.41
N CYS A 62 6.01 16.88 -5.98
CA CYS A 62 6.81 16.03 -5.10
C CYS A 62 8.19 15.72 -5.71
N LYS A 63 8.24 15.34 -6.98
CA LYS A 63 9.51 15.09 -7.69
C LYS A 63 10.40 16.33 -7.76
N LYS A 64 9.82 17.50 -7.99
CA LYS A 64 10.52 18.79 -8.02
C LYS A 64 11.10 19.13 -6.64
N ASP A 65 10.32 18.99 -5.58
CA ASP A 65 10.76 19.26 -4.21
C ASP A 65 11.88 18.32 -3.78
N MET A 66 11.73 17.02 -4.07
CA MET A 66 12.77 16.03 -3.79
C MET A 66 14.06 16.33 -4.56
N ALA A 67 13.98 16.79 -5.80
CA ALA A 67 15.14 17.20 -6.59
C ALA A 67 15.82 18.45 -5.99
N ALA A 68 15.02 19.44 -5.52
CA ALA A 68 15.54 20.61 -4.84
C ALA A 68 16.27 20.29 -3.52
N LEU A 69 15.83 19.25 -2.84
CA LEU A 69 16.51 18.69 -1.65
C LEU A 69 17.68 17.76 -1.99
N ASN A 70 18.06 17.68 -3.27
CA ASN A 70 19.12 16.79 -3.75
C ASN A 70 18.89 15.29 -3.44
N VAL A 71 17.64 14.88 -3.31
CA VAL A 71 17.24 13.48 -3.15
C VAL A 71 17.28 12.80 -4.51
N LYS A 72 18.06 11.72 -4.63
CA LYS A 72 18.10 10.94 -5.88
C LYS A 72 16.76 10.26 -6.14
N PRO A 73 16.28 10.22 -7.39
CA PRO A 73 15.02 9.57 -7.73
C PRO A 73 15.04 8.09 -7.38
N ALA A 74 13.89 7.52 -7.14
CA ALA A 74 13.73 6.07 -7.00
C ALA A 74 14.07 5.37 -8.33
N THR A 75 14.42 4.10 -8.25
CA THR A 75 14.62 3.26 -9.44
C THR A 75 13.28 3.02 -10.14
N VAL A 76 12.24 2.80 -9.33
CA VAL A 76 10.85 2.61 -9.80
C VAL A 76 9.91 3.35 -8.86
N ASN A 77 8.91 4.03 -9.43
CA ASN A 77 7.80 4.63 -8.70
C ASN A 77 6.48 3.98 -9.17
N PRO A 78 6.06 2.85 -8.61
CA PRO A 78 4.76 2.27 -8.92
C PRO A 78 3.62 3.22 -8.54
N GLN A 79 2.58 3.25 -9.35
CA GLN A 79 1.34 3.97 -9.05
C GLN A 79 0.23 2.95 -8.77
N ALA A 80 -0.58 3.21 -7.73
CA ALA A 80 -1.63 2.27 -7.34
C ALA A 80 -2.61 1.99 -8.48
N THR A 81 -2.96 3.02 -9.27
CA THR A 81 -3.88 2.88 -10.41
C THR A 81 -3.33 1.98 -11.51
N GLN A 82 -2.02 1.90 -11.68
CA GLN A 82 -1.36 1.07 -12.70
C GLN A 82 -1.19 -0.40 -12.25
N GLU A 83 -1.28 -0.66 -10.94
CA GLU A 83 -1.06 -1.97 -10.34
C GLU A 83 -2.35 -2.72 -9.97
N ILE A 84 -3.53 -2.17 -10.30
CA ILE A 84 -4.84 -2.75 -9.96
C ILE A 84 -4.94 -4.22 -10.39
N GLN A 85 -4.56 -4.54 -11.63
CA GLN A 85 -4.64 -5.91 -12.13
C GLN A 85 -3.71 -6.86 -11.36
N GLY A 86 -2.53 -6.40 -11.00
CA GLY A 86 -1.59 -7.16 -10.17
C GLY A 86 -2.14 -7.40 -8.76
N MET A 87 -2.76 -6.38 -8.16
CA MET A 87 -3.43 -6.49 -6.86
C MET A 87 -4.57 -7.52 -6.90
N LEU A 88 -5.44 -7.46 -7.90
CA LEU A 88 -6.55 -8.41 -8.05
C LEU A 88 -6.06 -9.84 -8.24
N THR A 89 -5.00 -10.05 -9.03
CA THR A 89 -4.39 -11.37 -9.21
C THR A 89 -3.81 -11.92 -7.91
N MET A 90 -3.15 -11.07 -7.13
CA MET A 90 -2.62 -11.45 -5.81
C MET A 90 -3.75 -11.80 -4.85
N ILE A 91 -4.79 -10.99 -4.78
CA ILE A 91 -5.97 -11.21 -3.92
C ILE A 91 -6.63 -12.53 -4.28
N GLN A 92 -6.85 -12.81 -5.57
CA GLN A 92 -7.43 -14.09 -6.00
C GLN A 92 -6.55 -15.27 -5.57
N THR A 93 -5.23 -15.14 -5.70
CA THR A 93 -4.29 -16.17 -5.23
C THR A 93 -4.40 -16.41 -3.73
N LEU A 94 -4.61 -15.36 -2.93
CA LEU A 94 -4.81 -15.47 -1.48
C LEU A 94 -6.13 -16.16 -1.14
N ILE A 95 -7.20 -15.87 -1.88
CA ILE A 95 -8.50 -16.55 -1.75
C ILE A 95 -8.35 -18.04 -2.07
N ASP A 96 -7.74 -18.38 -3.20
CA ASP A 96 -7.53 -19.76 -3.66
C ASP A 96 -6.70 -20.58 -2.65
N LYS A 97 -5.78 -19.93 -1.94
CA LYS A 97 -4.97 -20.53 -0.88
C LYS A 97 -5.63 -20.54 0.51
N GLY A 98 -6.83 -19.98 0.64
CA GLY A 98 -7.54 -19.90 1.92
C GLY A 98 -7.02 -18.82 2.88
N HIS A 99 -6.17 -17.89 2.41
CA HIS A 99 -5.64 -16.79 3.20
C HIS A 99 -6.47 -15.51 3.11
N ALA A 100 -7.47 -15.49 2.25
CA ALA A 100 -8.43 -14.40 2.15
C ALA A 100 -9.84 -14.93 1.93
N TYR A 101 -10.86 -14.12 2.22
CA TYR A 101 -12.27 -14.46 2.02
C TYR A 101 -13.07 -13.23 1.62
N VAL A 102 -14.22 -13.49 0.99
CA VAL A 102 -15.16 -12.45 0.56
C VAL A 102 -16.31 -12.41 1.57
N ALA A 103 -16.56 -11.27 2.16
CA ALA A 103 -17.68 -11.04 3.05
C ALA A 103 -18.99 -10.82 2.28
N ALA A 104 -20.14 -10.82 2.99
CA ALA A 104 -21.46 -10.72 2.38
C ALA A 104 -21.71 -9.40 1.62
N ASP A 105 -21.02 -8.33 2.00
CA ASP A 105 -21.05 -7.02 1.32
C ASP A 105 -20.11 -6.93 0.10
N GLY A 106 -19.38 -8.01 -0.21
CA GLY A 106 -18.38 -8.03 -1.27
C GLY A 106 -16.99 -7.54 -0.87
N THR A 107 -16.78 -7.13 0.39
CA THR A 107 -15.46 -6.75 0.90
C THR A 107 -14.56 -7.99 1.02
N VAL A 108 -13.34 -7.89 0.56
CA VAL A 108 -12.35 -8.97 0.68
C VAL A 108 -11.44 -8.70 1.87
N TYR A 109 -11.33 -9.67 2.76
CA TYR A 109 -10.48 -9.62 3.94
C TYR A 109 -9.33 -10.62 3.87
N PHE A 110 -8.18 -10.25 4.41
CA PHE A 110 -7.10 -11.18 4.68
C PHE A 110 -7.38 -11.89 6.01
N ARG A 111 -7.30 -13.22 6.00
CA ARG A 111 -7.48 -14.07 7.17
C ARG A 111 -6.15 -14.18 7.91
N THR A 112 -5.91 -13.27 8.85
CA THR A 112 -4.61 -13.10 9.51
C THR A 112 -4.10 -14.36 10.20
N ARG A 113 -4.98 -15.10 10.91
CA ARG A 113 -4.61 -16.34 11.59
C ARG A 113 -4.35 -17.52 10.68
N SER A 114 -4.72 -17.44 9.40
CA SER A 114 -4.39 -18.47 8.41
C SER A 114 -2.91 -18.50 8.05
N PHE A 115 -2.17 -17.41 8.29
CA PHE A 115 -0.75 -17.29 7.99
C PHE A 115 0.08 -17.55 9.25
N LYS A 116 0.63 -18.78 9.38
CA LYS A 116 1.30 -19.28 10.57
C LYS A 116 2.42 -18.36 11.11
N ASP A 117 3.17 -17.72 10.23
CA ASP A 117 4.31 -16.87 10.57
C ASP A 117 3.95 -15.36 10.59
N TYR A 118 2.65 -15.01 10.63
CA TYR A 118 2.24 -13.62 10.73
C TYR A 118 2.76 -13.00 12.02
N GLY A 119 3.36 -11.82 11.90
CA GLY A 119 4.01 -11.15 13.05
C GLY A 119 5.48 -11.50 13.26
N LYS A 120 6.04 -12.50 12.56
CA LYS A 120 7.45 -12.90 12.68
C LYS A 120 8.43 -11.75 12.44
N LEU A 121 8.21 -10.92 11.43
CA LEU A 121 9.06 -9.78 11.11
C LEU A 121 9.00 -8.67 12.17
N SER A 122 7.80 -8.41 12.69
CA SER A 122 7.55 -7.36 13.69
C SER A 122 7.79 -7.84 15.12
N HIS A 123 8.11 -9.13 15.32
CA HIS A 123 8.24 -9.78 16.64
C HIS A 123 6.99 -9.62 17.52
N LYS A 124 5.80 -9.53 16.89
CA LYS A 124 4.52 -9.41 17.58
C LYS A 124 3.83 -10.76 17.67
N ASN A 125 3.34 -11.07 18.86
CA ASN A 125 2.42 -12.18 19.05
C ASN A 125 1.00 -11.75 18.67
N LEU A 126 0.31 -12.55 17.86
CA LEU A 126 -1.06 -12.26 17.43
C LEU A 126 -2.06 -12.19 18.60
N ASP A 127 -1.84 -12.99 19.64
CA ASP A 127 -2.73 -13.03 20.78
C ASP A 127 -2.63 -11.77 21.66
N ASP A 128 -1.50 -11.06 21.58
CA ASP A 128 -1.28 -9.79 22.27
C ASP A 128 -1.78 -8.58 21.44
N LEU A 129 -2.11 -8.80 20.16
CA LEU A 129 -2.64 -7.75 19.29
C LEU A 129 -4.15 -7.60 19.57
N GLN A 130 -4.51 -6.57 20.32
CA GLN A 130 -5.90 -6.13 20.38
C GLN A 130 -6.30 -5.61 19.00
N GLY A 131 -7.42 -6.07 18.47
CA GLY A 131 -7.99 -5.61 17.22
C GLY A 131 -8.00 -4.08 17.19
N GLY A 132 -7.43 -3.53 16.15
CA GLY A 132 -6.93 -2.16 16.02
C GLY A 132 -7.74 -1.08 16.73
N ASN A 133 -7.06 -0.33 17.56
CA ASN A 133 -7.53 0.88 18.24
C ASN A 133 -7.78 2.06 17.27
N ARG A 134 -8.13 1.79 16.02
CA ARG A 134 -8.65 2.79 15.10
C ARG A 134 -10.16 2.87 15.31
N SER A 135 -10.57 3.85 16.10
CA SER A 135 -11.95 4.34 16.23
C SER A 135 -12.52 4.93 14.90
N LEU A 136 -12.01 4.53 13.78
CA LEU A 136 -12.69 4.62 12.51
C LEU A 136 -13.59 3.40 12.45
N LEU A 137 -14.79 3.53 12.99
CA LEU A 137 -15.94 2.69 12.67
C LEU A 137 -16.14 2.75 11.15
N VAL A 138 -15.38 1.97 10.44
CA VAL A 138 -15.63 1.71 9.04
C VAL A 138 -16.83 0.77 9.05
N SER A 139 -17.96 1.23 8.55
CA SER A 139 -19.11 0.39 8.28
C SER A 139 -18.65 -0.88 7.59
N GLY A 140 -18.85 -2.05 8.23
CA GLY A 140 -18.38 -3.34 7.71
C GLY A 140 -17.49 -4.15 8.67
N GLU A 141 -17.13 -3.61 9.85
CA GLU A 141 -16.33 -4.38 10.84
C GLU A 141 -17.06 -5.60 11.38
N ASP A 142 -18.39 -5.61 11.33
CA ASP A 142 -19.23 -6.72 11.79
C ASP A 142 -19.17 -7.98 10.90
N GLN A 143 -18.47 -7.92 9.76
CA GLN A 143 -18.38 -9.01 8.79
C GLN A 143 -17.01 -9.72 8.79
N LYS A 144 -16.11 -9.35 9.69
CA LYS A 144 -14.83 -10.02 9.86
C LYS A 144 -15.00 -11.36 10.60
N GLU A 145 -14.30 -12.39 10.12
CA GLU A 145 -14.22 -13.66 10.84
C GLU A 145 -13.38 -13.56 12.12
N ASP A 146 -12.35 -12.69 12.12
CA ASP A 146 -11.48 -12.39 13.27
C ASP A 146 -11.22 -10.87 13.35
N PRO A 147 -11.18 -10.27 14.55
CA PRO A 147 -10.88 -8.85 14.73
C PRO A 147 -9.53 -8.40 14.13
N LEU A 148 -8.58 -9.32 13.99
CA LEU A 148 -7.26 -9.06 13.40
C LEU A 148 -7.27 -9.07 11.88
N ASP A 149 -8.35 -9.52 11.24
CA ASP A 149 -8.45 -9.52 9.80
C ASP A 149 -8.52 -8.09 9.26
N PHE A 150 -7.96 -7.86 8.10
CA PHE A 150 -7.93 -6.54 7.50
C PHE A 150 -8.36 -6.57 6.04
N VAL A 151 -8.87 -5.43 5.59
CA VAL A 151 -9.40 -5.27 4.24
C VAL A 151 -8.28 -5.32 3.22
N LEU A 152 -8.45 -6.16 2.19
CA LEU A 152 -7.63 -6.19 0.98
C LEU A 152 -8.29 -5.42 -0.15
N TRP A 153 -9.61 -5.54 -0.30
CA TRP A 153 -10.38 -4.90 -1.35
C TRP A 153 -11.78 -4.54 -0.86
N LYS A 154 -12.27 -3.38 -1.29
CA LYS A 154 -13.65 -2.94 -1.04
C LYS A 154 -14.43 -2.94 -2.33
N PRO A 155 -15.74 -3.24 -2.30
CA PRO A 155 -16.60 -3.02 -3.46
C PRO A 155 -16.62 -1.54 -3.84
N LYS A 156 -16.67 -1.29 -5.14
CA LYS A 156 -16.80 0.06 -5.70
C LYS A 156 -18.10 0.70 -5.25
N LYS A 157 -18.05 1.95 -4.85
CA LYS A 157 -19.22 2.79 -4.58
C LYS A 157 -19.57 3.64 -5.78
N GLU A 158 -20.81 4.10 -5.84
CA GLU A 158 -21.26 5.03 -6.87
C GLU A 158 -20.40 6.32 -6.82
N GLY A 159 -19.87 6.73 -7.99
CA GLY A 159 -19.01 7.90 -8.11
C GLY A 159 -17.52 7.66 -7.85
N GLU A 160 -17.10 6.48 -7.43
CA GLU A 160 -15.69 6.13 -7.29
C GLU A 160 -15.11 5.61 -8.62
N PRO A 161 -13.82 5.87 -8.92
CA PRO A 161 -13.21 5.45 -10.19
C PRO A 161 -12.99 3.92 -10.27
N TYR A 162 -12.79 3.26 -9.13
CA TYR A 162 -12.47 1.82 -9.03
C TYR A 162 -13.34 1.13 -8.00
#